data_67d39c2f80635b9d4f0387d2e130f0f2
#
_entry.id   67d39c2f80635b9d4f0387d2e130f0f2
#
_cell.length_a   1.000
_cell.length_b   1.000
_cell.length_c   1.000
_cell.angle_alpha   90.00
_cell.angle_beta   90.00
_cell.angle_gamma   90.00
#
_symmetry.space_group_name_H-M   'P 1'
#
loop_
_entity.id
_entity.type
_entity.pdbx_description
1 polymer ?
#
loop_
_entity_poly.entity_id
_entity_poly.type
_entity_poly.pdbx_seq_one_letter_code
_entity_poly.pdbx_strand_id
1 'polypeptide(L)'
;MPAEKLLQDFCRAVEQRDGKSFAALFTEDGIYHDVFYGAFAGREKIAQMIDDWFYRTAKDFRWMMHAPVSDGKTLYARYTFSYTSTLPEANGARAMFEGVAIMKLRDGLIAEYHEVANTAPAFVDLNFAPERMAKIFAKQGAALKARPEMQKHQAD
;
A
#
# COMPACT_ATOMS: atom_id res chain seq x y z
N MET A 1 9.41 -12.35 -14.86
CA MET A 1 7.95 -12.58 -14.66
C MET A 1 7.21 -11.49 -15.41
N PRO A 2 6.20 -11.80 -16.22
CA PRO A 2 5.37 -10.78 -16.85
C PRO A 2 4.71 -9.88 -15.79
N ALA A 3 4.58 -8.59 -16.09
CA ALA A 3 4.03 -7.61 -15.15
C ALA A 3 2.64 -7.98 -14.64
N GLU A 4 1.76 -8.44 -15.53
CA GLU A 4 0.41 -8.86 -15.17
C GLU A 4 0.40 -10.01 -14.16
N LYS A 5 1.28 -11.00 -14.36
CA LYS A 5 1.37 -12.12 -13.41
C LYS A 5 1.89 -11.67 -12.05
N LEU A 6 2.90 -10.81 -12.01
CA LEU A 6 3.42 -10.25 -10.77
C LEU A 6 2.31 -9.53 -10.00
N LEU A 7 1.51 -8.70 -10.67
CA LEU A 7 0.41 -7.96 -10.06
C LEU A 7 -0.74 -8.88 -9.60
N GLN A 8 -1.07 -9.91 -10.37
CA GLN A 8 -2.07 -10.90 -9.96
C GLN A 8 -1.65 -11.66 -8.71
N ASP A 9 -0.39 -12.13 -8.66
CA ASP A 9 0.14 -12.84 -7.50
C ASP A 9 0.23 -11.91 -6.28
N PHE A 10 0.58 -10.64 -6.47
CA PHE A 10 0.60 -9.61 -5.44
C PHE A 10 -0.79 -9.43 -4.79
N CYS A 11 -1.82 -9.19 -5.59
CA CYS A 11 -3.18 -9.01 -5.09
C CYS A 11 -3.70 -10.27 -4.39
N ARG A 12 -3.50 -11.44 -5.02
CA ARG A 12 -3.95 -12.72 -4.48
C ARG A 12 -3.35 -13.03 -3.13
N ALA A 13 -2.05 -12.81 -2.97
CA ALA A 13 -1.37 -13.09 -1.70
C ALA A 13 -1.92 -12.25 -0.55
N VAL A 14 -2.27 -10.98 -0.80
CA VAL A 14 -2.93 -10.12 0.20
C VAL A 14 -4.31 -10.64 0.54
N GLU A 15 -5.13 -10.94 -0.47
CA GLU A 15 -6.50 -11.43 -0.28
C GLU A 15 -6.58 -12.77 0.45
N GLN A 16 -5.55 -13.60 0.30
CA GLN A 16 -5.45 -14.92 0.94
C GLN A 16 -4.73 -14.90 2.28
N ARG A 17 -4.26 -13.73 2.74
CA ARG A 17 -3.43 -13.60 3.95
C ARG A 17 -2.17 -14.49 3.88
N ASP A 18 -1.53 -14.52 2.72
CA ASP A 18 -0.32 -15.31 2.47
C ASP A 18 0.91 -14.39 2.42
N GLY A 19 1.39 -13.98 3.60
CA GLY A 19 2.56 -13.12 3.73
C GLY A 19 3.82 -13.73 3.13
N LYS A 20 3.99 -15.05 3.21
CA LYS A 20 5.15 -15.74 2.62
C LYS A 20 5.18 -15.61 1.09
N SER A 21 4.06 -15.92 0.43
CA SER A 21 3.95 -15.77 -1.03
C SER A 21 4.06 -14.31 -1.45
N PHE A 22 3.49 -13.38 -0.68
CA PHE A 22 3.63 -11.95 -0.91
C PHE A 22 5.09 -11.50 -0.85
N ALA A 23 5.80 -11.84 0.22
CA ALA A 23 7.20 -11.49 0.41
C ALA A 23 8.13 -12.08 -0.64
N ALA A 24 7.78 -13.26 -1.18
CA ALA A 24 8.57 -13.90 -2.26
C ALA A 24 8.56 -13.10 -3.57
N LEU A 25 7.61 -12.18 -3.76
CA LEU A 25 7.56 -11.27 -4.92
C LEU A 25 8.59 -10.13 -4.81
N PHE A 26 9.18 -9.94 -3.64
CA PHE A 26 10.19 -8.92 -3.37
C PHE A 26 11.60 -9.50 -3.42
N THR A 27 12.60 -8.65 -3.67
CA THR A 27 14.00 -9.00 -3.43
C THR A 27 14.23 -9.21 -1.93
N GLU A 28 15.31 -9.89 -1.54
CA GLU A 28 15.59 -10.16 -0.11
C GLU A 28 15.71 -8.88 0.72
N ASP A 29 16.28 -7.85 0.14
CA ASP A 29 16.43 -6.51 0.71
C ASP A 29 15.29 -5.55 0.31
N GLY A 30 14.20 -6.07 -0.26
CA GLY A 30 13.08 -5.28 -0.75
C GLY A 30 12.41 -4.44 0.34
N ILE A 31 11.81 -3.32 -0.06
CA ILE A 31 11.13 -2.40 0.87
C ILE A 31 9.71 -2.15 0.37
N TYR A 32 8.76 -2.31 1.27
CA TYR A 32 7.36 -1.90 1.07
C TYR A 32 7.08 -0.65 1.91
N HIS A 33 6.71 0.45 1.25
CA HIS A 33 6.28 1.68 1.93
C HIS A 33 4.76 1.71 2.01
N ASP A 34 4.22 1.40 3.20
CA ASP A 34 2.79 1.45 3.44
C ASP A 34 2.32 2.86 3.80
N VAL A 35 1.17 3.28 3.26
CA VAL A 35 0.63 4.63 3.48
C VAL A 35 0.16 4.87 4.93
N PHE A 36 -0.15 3.79 5.68
CA PHE A 36 -0.63 3.89 7.07
C PHE A 36 0.44 3.54 8.10
N TYR A 37 1.25 2.52 7.83
CA TYR A 37 2.16 1.91 8.81
C TYR A 37 3.63 2.29 8.62
N GLY A 38 4.00 2.89 7.48
CA GLY A 38 5.38 3.21 7.15
C GLY A 38 6.11 2.10 6.41
N ALA A 39 7.44 2.04 6.56
CA ALA A 39 8.28 1.14 5.78
C ALA A 39 8.49 -0.23 6.44
N PHE A 40 8.39 -1.28 5.62
CA PHE A 40 8.72 -2.66 5.97
C PHE A 40 9.90 -3.11 5.09
N ALA A 41 11.07 -3.29 5.68
CA ALA A 41 12.30 -3.63 4.98
C ALA A 41 12.66 -5.10 5.19
N GLY A 42 12.88 -5.81 4.07
CA GLY A 42 13.19 -7.23 4.03
C GLY A 42 11.96 -8.13 4.04
N ARG A 43 12.11 -9.31 3.43
CA ARG A 43 11.00 -10.28 3.24
C ARG A 43 10.30 -10.68 4.53
N GLU A 44 11.04 -10.84 5.63
CA GLU A 44 10.44 -11.22 6.92
C GLU A 44 9.44 -10.18 7.40
N LYS A 45 9.82 -8.89 7.38
CA LYS A 45 8.92 -7.80 7.80
C LYS A 45 7.77 -7.59 6.82
N ILE A 46 8.02 -7.77 5.52
CA ILE A 46 6.98 -7.69 4.48
C ILE A 46 5.94 -8.81 4.66
N ALA A 47 6.38 -10.04 4.95
CA ALA A 47 5.46 -11.13 5.26
C ALA A 47 4.63 -10.83 6.52
N GLN A 48 5.27 -10.37 7.59
CA GLN A 48 4.62 -10.00 8.84
C GLN A 48 3.61 -8.85 8.65
N MET A 49 3.90 -7.90 7.76
CA MET A 49 2.95 -6.82 7.42
C MET A 49 1.63 -7.39 6.92
N ILE A 50 1.66 -8.37 6.02
CA ILE A 50 0.44 -9.02 5.52
C ILE A 50 -0.21 -9.87 6.60
N ASP A 51 0.53 -10.75 7.27
CA ASP A 51 -0.03 -11.74 8.19
C ASP A 51 -0.61 -11.11 9.47
N ASP A 52 0.01 -10.03 9.97
CA ASP A 52 -0.32 -9.45 11.27
C ASP A 52 -0.90 -8.04 11.16
N TRP A 53 -0.27 -7.13 10.38
CA TRP A 53 -0.67 -5.73 10.38
C TRP A 53 -1.94 -5.46 9.58
N PHE A 54 -2.03 -5.97 8.35
CA PHE A 54 -3.21 -5.75 7.50
C PHE A 54 -4.46 -6.36 8.12
N TYR A 55 -4.36 -7.56 8.66
CA TYR A 55 -5.49 -8.30 9.23
C TYR A 55 -5.75 -8.02 10.72
N ARG A 56 -5.04 -7.07 11.31
CA ARG A 56 -5.25 -6.68 12.71
C ARG A 56 -6.61 -6.02 12.94
N THR A 57 -7.02 -5.14 12.03
CA THR A 57 -8.25 -4.36 12.14
C THR A 57 -9.10 -4.41 10.87
N ALA A 58 -8.82 -5.35 9.99
CA ALA A 58 -9.47 -5.49 8.69
C ALA A 58 -9.53 -6.94 8.23
N LYS A 59 -10.46 -7.24 7.33
CA LYS A 59 -10.67 -8.53 6.68
C LYS A 59 -11.30 -8.34 5.30
N ASP A 60 -11.47 -9.43 4.57
CA ASP A 60 -12.14 -9.46 3.26
C ASP A 60 -11.56 -8.42 2.28
N PHE A 61 -10.24 -8.41 2.16
CA PHE A 61 -9.53 -7.54 1.24
C PHE A 61 -9.86 -7.86 -0.21
N ARG A 62 -10.03 -6.81 -1.02
CA ARG A 62 -10.10 -6.89 -2.48
C ARG A 62 -9.14 -5.87 -3.04
N TRP A 63 -8.19 -6.34 -3.82
CA TRP A 63 -7.19 -5.49 -4.46
C TRP A 63 -7.13 -5.83 -5.95
N MET A 64 -7.39 -4.85 -6.79
CA MET A 64 -7.34 -5.02 -8.23
C MET A 64 -6.39 -4.00 -8.84
N MET A 65 -5.47 -4.47 -9.66
CA MET A 65 -4.53 -3.65 -10.43
C MET A 65 -5.03 -3.50 -11.87
N HIS A 66 -4.93 -2.27 -12.39
CA HIS A 66 -5.46 -1.92 -13.70
C HIS A 66 -4.39 -1.24 -14.55
N ALA A 67 -4.41 -1.50 -15.85
CA ALA A 67 -3.62 -0.82 -16.87
C ALA A 67 -2.13 -0.69 -16.50
N PRO A 68 -1.41 -1.80 -16.25
CA PRO A 68 0.00 -1.73 -15.90
C PRO A 68 0.85 -1.20 -17.06
N VAL A 69 1.85 -0.37 -16.70
CA VAL A 69 2.87 0.12 -17.63
C VAL A 69 4.23 -0.14 -17.03
N SER A 70 5.11 -0.79 -17.78
CA SER A 70 6.46 -1.12 -17.31
C SER A 70 7.51 -1.01 -18.42
N ASP A 71 8.69 -0.54 -18.04
CA ASP A 71 9.91 -0.58 -18.86
C ASP A 71 10.88 -1.71 -18.45
N GLY A 72 10.41 -2.62 -17.58
CA GLY A 72 11.21 -3.70 -17.01
C GLY A 72 12.01 -3.31 -15.76
N LYS A 73 12.14 -2.02 -15.46
CA LYS A 73 12.80 -1.48 -14.26
C LYS A 73 11.83 -0.81 -13.31
N THR A 74 10.81 -0.18 -13.88
CA THR A 74 9.73 0.49 -13.13
C THR A 74 8.40 -0.02 -13.64
N LEU A 75 7.48 -0.26 -12.71
CA LEU A 75 6.12 -0.72 -12.99
C LEU A 75 5.14 0.23 -12.29
N TYR A 76 4.23 0.80 -13.05
CA TYR A 76 3.09 1.58 -12.56
C TYR A 76 1.80 0.84 -12.83
N ALA A 77 0.89 0.83 -11.87
CA ALA A 77 -0.46 0.32 -12.07
C ALA A 77 -1.45 1.12 -11.21
N ARG A 78 -2.54 1.59 -11.82
CA ARG A 78 -3.66 2.11 -11.05
C ARG A 78 -4.30 0.94 -10.29
N TYR A 79 -4.75 1.17 -9.08
CA TYR A 79 -5.44 0.14 -8.33
C TYR A 79 -6.73 0.65 -7.69
N THR A 80 -7.63 -0.28 -7.44
CA THR A 80 -8.78 -0.14 -6.56
C THR A 80 -8.62 -1.11 -5.40
N PHE A 81 -8.93 -0.64 -4.20
CA PHE A 81 -8.68 -1.38 -2.97
C PHE A 81 -9.84 -1.21 -2.01
N SER A 82 -10.24 -2.29 -1.36
CA SER A 82 -11.27 -2.24 -0.33
C SER A 82 -11.07 -3.35 0.70
N TYR A 83 -11.61 -3.12 1.89
CA TYR A 83 -11.63 -4.11 2.96
C TYR A 83 -12.80 -3.85 3.91
N THR A 84 -13.20 -4.87 4.65
CA THR A 84 -14.16 -4.72 5.75
C THR A 84 -13.40 -4.42 7.03
N SER A 85 -13.72 -3.31 7.68
CA SER A 85 -13.13 -2.94 8.97
C SER A 85 -13.67 -3.81 10.09
N THR A 86 -12.78 -4.20 11.01
CA THR A 86 -13.14 -4.86 12.28
C THR A 86 -13.05 -3.92 13.48
N LEU A 87 -12.75 -2.63 13.22
CA LEU A 87 -12.79 -1.60 14.26
C LEU A 87 -14.24 -1.41 14.75
N PRO A 88 -14.48 -1.34 16.08
CA PRO A 88 -15.84 -1.19 16.62
C PRO A 88 -16.57 0.04 16.08
N GLU A 89 -15.89 1.19 15.97
CA GLU A 89 -16.46 2.45 15.50
C GLU A 89 -16.87 2.44 14.02
N ALA A 90 -16.34 1.52 13.24
CA ALA A 90 -16.66 1.39 11.83
C ALA A 90 -17.92 0.57 11.57
N ASN A 91 -18.46 -0.13 12.57
CA ASN A 91 -19.71 -0.93 12.48
C ASN A 91 -19.70 -1.92 11.29
N GLY A 92 -18.57 -2.55 11.00
CA GLY A 92 -18.45 -3.48 9.86
C GLY A 92 -18.45 -2.81 8.49
N ALA A 93 -18.21 -1.51 8.41
CA ALA A 93 -18.17 -0.77 7.16
C ALA A 93 -17.06 -1.29 6.23
N ARG A 94 -17.33 -1.21 4.93
CA ARG A 94 -16.34 -1.49 3.90
C ARG A 94 -15.68 -0.20 3.47
N ALA A 95 -14.39 -0.08 3.77
CA ALA A 95 -13.56 1.04 3.34
C ALA A 95 -13.08 0.84 1.92
N MET A 96 -13.14 1.89 1.10
CA MET A 96 -12.71 1.87 -0.30
C MET A 96 -11.84 3.07 -0.61
N PHE A 97 -10.74 2.83 -1.35
CA PHE A 97 -9.94 3.89 -1.94
C PHE A 97 -9.21 3.40 -3.19
N GLU A 98 -8.61 4.31 -3.89
CA GLU A 98 -7.80 4.04 -5.08
C GLU A 98 -6.47 4.75 -5.03
N GLY A 99 -5.56 4.31 -5.87
CA GLY A 99 -4.25 4.91 -5.99
C GLY A 99 -3.48 4.40 -7.20
N VAL A 100 -2.20 4.74 -7.21
CA VAL A 100 -1.23 4.26 -8.18
C VAL A 100 -0.09 3.59 -7.44
N ALA A 101 0.12 2.31 -7.71
CA ALA A 101 1.27 1.56 -7.26
C ALA A 101 2.50 1.93 -8.12
N ILE A 102 3.64 2.10 -7.48
CA ILE A 102 4.92 2.44 -8.11
C ILE A 102 5.94 1.43 -7.60
N MET A 103 6.39 0.55 -8.48
CA MET A 103 7.31 -0.52 -8.14
C MET A 103 8.63 -0.36 -8.88
N LYS A 104 9.75 -0.36 -8.16
CA LYS A 104 11.07 -0.56 -8.77
C LYS A 104 11.34 -2.04 -8.84
N LEU A 105 11.73 -2.52 -10.02
CA LEU A 105 12.01 -3.93 -10.28
C LEU A 105 13.52 -4.18 -10.38
N ARG A 106 13.95 -5.32 -9.84
CA ARG A 106 15.30 -5.86 -9.99
C ARG A 106 15.20 -7.38 -10.19
N ASP A 107 15.71 -7.85 -11.32
CA ASP A 107 15.67 -9.27 -11.70
C ASP A 107 14.26 -9.87 -11.68
N GLY A 108 13.26 -9.09 -12.10
CA GLY A 108 11.86 -9.50 -12.16
C GLY A 108 11.13 -9.52 -10.81
N LEU A 109 11.79 -9.10 -9.72
CA LEU A 109 11.21 -8.98 -8.38
C LEU A 109 11.08 -7.50 -7.98
N ILE A 110 10.21 -7.22 -7.02
CA ILE A 110 10.01 -5.88 -6.48
C ILE A 110 11.14 -5.55 -5.52
N ALA A 111 11.97 -4.57 -5.87
CA ALA A 111 13.00 -4.04 -4.97
C ALA A 111 12.44 -2.96 -4.05
N GLU A 112 11.47 -2.17 -4.52
CA GLU A 112 10.86 -1.12 -3.73
C GLU A 112 9.42 -0.90 -4.21
N TYR A 113 8.49 -0.85 -3.27
CA TYR A 113 7.09 -0.52 -3.51
C TYR A 113 6.75 0.81 -2.84
N HIS A 114 6.17 1.70 -3.62
CA HIS A 114 5.52 2.93 -3.17
C HIS A 114 4.12 3.02 -3.74
N GLU A 115 3.33 3.92 -3.20
CA GLU A 115 2.03 4.25 -3.75
C GLU A 115 1.69 5.72 -3.53
N VAL A 116 0.89 6.26 -4.43
CA VAL A 116 0.17 7.52 -4.23
C VAL A 116 -1.30 7.16 -4.15
N ALA A 117 -1.91 7.34 -2.99
CA ALA A 117 -3.27 6.90 -2.72
C ALA A 117 -4.17 8.03 -2.26
N ASN A 118 -5.40 8.05 -2.74
CA ASN A 118 -6.45 8.90 -2.20
C ASN A 118 -7.21 8.15 -1.10
N THR A 119 -6.70 8.23 0.13
CA THR A 119 -7.24 7.49 1.27
C THR A 119 -8.39 8.19 1.99
N ALA A 120 -8.65 9.46 1.71
CA ALA A 120 -9.67 10.25 2.39
C ALA A 120 -11.08 9.62 2.36
N PRO A 121 -11.58 9.09 1.24
CA PRO A 121 -12.89 8.41 1.22
C PRO A 121 -12.99 7.25 2.22
N ALA A 122 -11.93 6.46 2.37
CA ALA A 122 -11.91 5.33 3.30
C ALA A 122 -12.06 5.77 4.76
N PHE A 123 -11.49 6.92 5.15
CA PHE A 123 -11.65 7.43 6.52
C PHE A 123 -13.06 7.88 6.84
N VAL A 124 -13.80 8.35 5.83
CA VAL A 124 -15.23 8.64 5.96
C VAL A 124 -16.01 7.33 6.15
N ASP A 125 -15.72 6.31 5.34
CA ASP A 125 -16.34 4.98 5.47
C ASP A 125 -16.09 4.38 6.87
N LEU A 126 -14.88 4.57 7.42
CA LEU A 126 -14.49 4.10 8.74
C LEU A 126 -15.09 4.91 9.89
N ASN A 127 -15.84 5.96 9.60
CA ASN A 127 -16.44 6.85 10.57
C ASN A 127 -15.41 7.51 11.52
N PHE A 128 -14.24 7.86 10.99
CA PHE A 128 -13.22 8.56 11.77
C PHE A 128 -13.66 9.99 12.09
N ALA A 129 -13.42 10.40 13.34
CA ALA A 129 -13.66 11.78 13.75
C ALA A 129 -12.82 12.77 12.93
N PRO A 130 -13.34 13.98 12.63
CA PRO A 130 -12.60 14.98 11.86
C PRO A 130 -11.22 15.30 12.43
N GLU A 131 -11.06 15.35 13.75
CA GLU A 131 -9.79 15.62 14.43
C GLU A 131 -8.78 14.49 14.18
N ARG A 132 -9.23 13.25 14.13
CA ARG A 132 -8.38 12.09 13.79
C ARG A 132 -7.92 12.15 12.35
N MET A 133 -8.83 12.47 11.43
CA MET A 133 -8.51 12.66 10.02
C MET A 133 -7.48 13.78 9.82
N ALA A 134 -7.65 14.93 10.50
CA ALA A 134 -6.71 16.03 10.43
C ALA A 134 -5.30 15.63 10.88
N LYS A 135 -5.17 14.84 11.95
CA LYS A 135 -3.87 14.32 12.41
C LYS A 135 -3.22 13.39 11.39
N ILE A 136 -4.00 12.49 10.77
CA ILE A 136 -3.51 11.59 9.74
C ILE A 136 -3.00 12.38 8.53
N PHE A 137 -3.77 13.35 8.05
CA PHE A 137 -3.38 14.17 6.90
C PHE A 137 -2.18 15.07 7.20
N ALA A 138 -2.08 15.61 8.42
CA ALA A 138 -0.90 16.37 8.84
C ALA A 138 0.37 15.51 8.82
N LYS A 139 0.28 14.25 9.27
CA LYS A 139 1.40 13.30 9.21
C LYS A 139 1.78 12.96 7.78
N GLN A 140 0.80 12.72 6.91
CA GLN A 140 1.04 12.46 5.48
C GLN A 140 1.68 13.69 4.81
N GLY A 141 1.20 14.90 5.11
CA GLY A 141 1.76 16.14 4.60
C GLY A 141 3.21 16.37 5.05
N ALA A 142 3.52 16.09 6.31
CA ALA A 142 4.89 16.18 6.84
C ALA A 142 5.82 15.18 6.13
N ALA A 143 5.38 13.93 5.93
CA ALA A 143 6.14 12.92 5.22
C ALA A 143 6.40 13.31 3.75
N LEU A 144 5.40 13.90 3.07
CA LEU A 144 5.56 14.41 1.72
C LEU A 144 6.61 15.51 1.65
N LYS A 145 6.52 16.51 2.54
CA LYS A 145 7.46 17.66 2.59
C LYS A 145 8.89 17.23 2.90
N ALA A 146 9.07 16.14 3.63
CA ALA A 146 10.40 15.61 3.98
C ALA A 146 11.10 14.91 2.80
N ARG A 147 10.41 14.62 1.70
CA ARG A 147 11.02 13.95 0.54
C ARG A 147 12.02 14.88 -0.17
N PRO A 148 13.16 14.34 -0.67
CA PRO A 148 14.16 15.16 -1.38
C PRO A 148 13.58 15.91 -2.59
N GLU A 149 12.66 15.32 -3.33
CA GLU A 149 12.00 15.93 -4.49
C GLU A 149 11.14 17.15 -4.15
N MET A 150 10.76 17.30 -2.89
CA MET A 150 9.94 18.43 -2.41
C MET A 150 10.76 19.63 -1.96
N GLN A 151 12.08 19.53 -1.88
CA GLN A 151 12.93 20.63 -1.38
C GLN A 151 12.81 21.89 -2.22
N LYS A 152 12.74 21.78 -3.54
CA LYS A 152 12.54 22.92 -4.46
C LYS A 152 11.21 23.66 -4.25
N HIS A 153 10.22 22.98 -3.70
CA HIS A 153 8.90 23.57 -3.40
C HIS A 153 8.88 24.33 -2.07
N GLN A 154 9.92 24.19 -1.26
CA GLN A 154 10.04 24.79 0.07
C GLN A 154 11.15 25.84 0.12
N ALA A 155 11.92 26.04 -0.97
CA ALA A 155 12.90 27.10 -1.09
C ALA A 155 12.20 28.45 -1.32
N ASP A 156 12.68 29.52 -0.65
CA ASP A 156 12.26 30.91 -0.85
C ASP A 156 12.74 31.45 -2.20
#